data_15ae7114e88a53fb950091e27a608093
#
_entry.id   15ae7114e88a53fb950091e27a608093
#
_cell.length_a   1.000
_cell.length_b   1.000
_cell.length_c   1.000
_cell.angle_alpha   90.00
_cell.angle_beta   90.00
_cell.angle_gamma   90.00
#
_symmetry.space_group_name_H-M   'P 1'
#
loop_
_entity.id
_entity.type
_entity.pdbx_description
1 polymer ?
#
loop_
_entity_poly.entity_id
_entity_poly.type
_entity_poly.pdbx_seq_one_letter_code
_entity_poly.pdbx_strand_id
1 'polypeptide(L)'
;MTNYLTGTGWPEKPTGDGMWPASVHIIGKDIIWFHCVIWPCMLWSARLPLPTAVFGHGFVTAADGQKMSKSIGNVVDPMEQLTRYSSDSFRYYLMRNAVYGSDVPFSESNLVYVHNSDLADVLGNLVHRATNLCNKNCGGVVPDCVPEPVFDVNLLRVQSEQAMSNLEVQRCCELAINAMKDTNKYLTDSAPWAVKGDGSAARKAVIIRSTLEAVYAAAHFLAPFIPDACDAIFKKLGTPATPAWRLKRSENLIPGTAVSVGDILFAKHEVEGVAGADAGADKGAKGGDKDGKGKKAEAPKPKKKEVPANAPIDVSRLNIVVGTITKVARHPEAEKLYVESIDLGPALGVRQVVSGLVEHVPEDAMNGARVVVVANMKPSKMRGVESAAMVLCGTGPDGTVELVVPPGGVPNGERIVVKGFEGDADEQLNPKKKVFEAVAPDFAVLPTGEASYKGVAFGTSGGACRLTTLTAGTIR
;
A
#
# COMPACT_ATOMS: atom_id res chain seq x y z
N MET A 1 10.89 29.63 22.52
CA MET A 1 9.44 29.50 22.74
C MET A 1 8.68 30.82 22.68
N THR A 2 9.25 31.95 23.19
CA THR A 2 8.64 33.28 23.05
C THR A 2 8.43 33.73 21.60
N ASN A 3 9.24 33.21 20.66
CA ASN A 3 9.15 33.53 19.23
C ASN A 3 7.78 33.18 18.59
N TYR A 4 7.05 32.22 19.15
CA TYR A 4 5.68 31.94 18.67
C TYR A 4 4.75 33.17 18.88
N LEU A 5 4.85 33.81 20.06
CA LEU A 5 4.08 35.00 20.34
C LEU A 5 4.55 36.21 19.52
N THR A 6 5.87 36.43 19.46
CA THR A 6 6.45 37.53 18.68
C THR A 6 6.06 37.40 17.20
N GLY A 7 6.07 36.15 16.63
CA GLY A 7 5.65 35.91 15.26
C GLY A 7 4.17 36.21 14.99
N THR A 8 3.31 36.18 16.01
CA THR A 8 1.91 36.59 15.92
C THR A 8 1.66 38.07 16.25
N GLY A 9 2.75 38.83 16.49
CA GLY A 9 2.72 40.27 16.73
C GLY A 9 2.55 40.69 18.18
N TRP A 10 2.68 39.76 19.14
CA TRP A 10 2.69 40.12 20.57
C TRP A 10 4.02 40.84 20.93
N PRO A 11 4.04 41.84 21.79
CA PRO A 11 2.93 42.39 22.60
C PRO A 11 2.11 43.48 21.91
N GLU A 12 2.49 43.96 20.72
CA GLU A 12 1.83 45.07 20.03
C GLU A 12 0.40 44.72 19.61
N LYS A 13 0.16 43.47 19.25
CA LYS A 13 -1.16 42.93 18.95
C LYS A 13 -1.69 42.12 20.11
N PRO A 14 -2.88 42.39 20.62
CA PRO A 14 -3.50 41.59 21.66
C PRO A 14 -3.68 40.14 21.23
N THR A 15 -3.50 39.22 22.16
CA THR A 15 -3.91 37.81 21.95
C THR A 15 -5.42 37.81 21.72
N GLY A 16 -5.87 37.29 20.57
CA GLY A 16 -7.28 37.30 20.18
C GLY A 16 -7.57 37.85 18.80
N ASP A 17 -6.60 38.46 18.12
CA ASP A 17 -6.72 38.86 16.70
C ASP A 17 -6.73 37.67 15.71
N GLY A 18 -7.02 36.44 16.19
CA GLY A 18 -7.16 35.23 15.39
C GLY A 18 -5.86 34.47 15.12
N MET A 19 -4.70 35.03 15.50
CA MET A 19 -3.39 34.39 15.28
C MET A 19 -2.88 33.62 16.50
N TRP A 20 -3.31 33.97 17.70
CA TRP A 20 -3.01 33.30 18.95
C TRP A 20 -4.29 33.07 19.78
N PRO A 21 -4.49 31.90 20.42
CA PRO A 21 -3.59 30.76 20.48
C PRO A 21 -3.52 29.95 19.17
N ALA A 22 -2.42 29.22 18.95
CA ALA A 22 -2.28 28.32 17.81
C ALA A 22 -3.32 27.21 17.90
N SER A 23 -3.97 26.90 16.78
CA SER A 23 -4.90 25.76 16.68
C SER A 23 -4.19 24.43 16.91
N VAL A 24 -2.96 24.29 16.40
CA VAL A 24 -2.12 23.12 16.62
C VAL A 24 -0.65 23.50 16.50
N HIS A 25 0.19 22.99 17.40
CA HIS A 25 1.64 22.96 17.25
C HIS A 25 2.05 21.59 16.70
N ILE A 26 2.61 21.56 15.49
CA ILE A 26 3.16 20.33 14.87
C ILE A 26 4.65 20.32 15.17
N ILE A 27 5.11 19.33 15.94
CA ILE A 27 6.47 19.24 16.46
C ILE A 27 7.03 17.81 16.37
N GLY A 28 8.35 17.66 16.41
CA GLY A 28 8.98 16.36 16.64
C GLY A 28 8.75 15.87 18.08
N LYS A 29 8.64 14.57 18.26
CA LYS A 29 8.40 13.95 19.58
C LYS A 29 9.48 14.26 20.62
N ASP A 30 10.68 14.64 20.20
CA ASP A 30 11.81 15.00 21.06
C ASP A 30 11.61 16.29 21.86
N ILE A 31 10.71 17.17 21.40
CA ILE A 31 10.44 18.45 22.06
C ILE A 31 9.04 18.53 22.70
N ILE A 32 8.35 17.38 22.84
CA ILE A 32 7.03 17.31 23.49
C ILE A 32 7.08 17.86 24.91
N TRP A 33 8.10 17.52 25.69
CA TRP A 33 8.27 18.02 27.07
C TRP A 33 8.26 19.56 27.13
N PHE A 34 8.95 20.20 26.20
CA PHE A 34 9.01 21.66 26.14
C PHE A 34 7.66 22.28 25.77
N HIS A 35 6.90 21.66 24.85
CA HIS A 35 5.65 22.21 24.34
C HIS A 35 4.41 21.83 25.16
N CYS A 36 4.46 20.71 25.90
CA CYS A 36 3.33 20.25 26.70
C CYS A 36 3.46 20.55 28.20
N VAL A 37 4.67 20.84 28.70
CA VAL A 37 4.89 21.13 30.11
C VAL A 37 5.49 22.52 30.30
N ILE A 38 6.71 22.76 29.85
CA ILE A 38 7.44 24.01 30.11
C ILE A 38 6.72 25.20 29.50
N TRP A 39 6.38 25.13 28.21
CA TRP A 39 5.74 26.23 27.49
C TRP A 39 4.34 26.61 28.05
N PRO A 40 3.44 25.66 28.33
CA PRO A 40 2.18 25.96 29.01
C PRO A 40 2.36 26.63 30.38
N CYS A 41 3.32 26.17 31.19
CA CYS A 41 3.61 26.78 32.49
C CYS A 41 4.08 28.26 32.33
N MET A 42 4.94 28.54 31.35
CA MET A 42 5.38 29.91 31.06
C MET A 42 4.21 30.79 30.62
N LEU A 43 3.36 30.32 29.72
CA LEU A 43 2.18 31.04 29.24
C LEU A 43 1.20 31.32 30.39
N TRP A 44 0.95 30.30 31.22
CA TRP A 44 0.07 30.47 32.38
C TRP A 44 0.62 31.48 33.38
N SER A 45 1.92 31.42 33.68
CA SER A 45 2.56 32.42 34.55
C SER A 45 2.45 33.83 33.96
N ALA A 46 2.51 33.98 32.66
CA ALA A 46 2.33 35.24 31.93
C ALA A 46 0.85 35.66 31.73
N ARG A 47 -0.11 34.85 32.19
CA ARG A 47 -1.56 35.01 31.97
C ARG A 47 -1.95 35.08 30.49
N LEU A 48 -1.27 34.32 29.67
CA LEU A 48 -1.53 34.21 28.23
C LEU A 48 -2.33 32.95 27.92
N PRO A 49 -3.17 32.97 26.86
CA PRO A 49 -3.90 31.78 26.42
C PRO A 49 -2.95 30.64 26.05
N LEU A 50 -3.37 29.40 26.35
CA LEU A 50 -2.61 28.19 26.03
C LEU A 50 -2.87 27.76 24.58
N PRO A 51 -1.93 27.04 23.93
CA PRO A 51 -2.18 26.37 22.65
C PRO A 51 -3.36 25.42 22.73
N THR A 52 -4.12 25.28 21.64
CA THR A 52 -5.31 24.42 21.61
C THR A 52 -4.91 22.93 21.56
N ALA A 53 -3.90 22.62 20.75
CA ALA A 53 -3.40 21.24 20.60
C ALA A 53 -1.90 21.22 20.28
N VAL A 54 -1.24 20.13 20.67
CA VAL A 54 0.14 19.83 20.30
C VAL A 54 0.17 18.45 19.65
N PHE A 55 0.70 18.37 18.45
CA PHE A 55 0.89 17.15 17.68
C PHE A 55 2.38 16.79 17.61
N GLY A 56 2.78 15.73 18.30
CA GLY A 56 4.15 15.20 18.26
C GLY A 56 4.28 14.08 17.24
N HIS A 57 4.91 14.36 16.10
CA HIS A 57 5.18 13.33 15.08
C HIS A 57 6.46 12.53 15.40
N GLY A 58 6.53 11.30 14.88
CA GLY A 58 7.71 10.44 14.95
C GLY A 58 8.89 10.97 14.14
N PHE A 59 10.05 10.35 14.32
CA PHE A 59 11.23 10.66 13.51
C PHE A 59 11.16 9.99 12.14
N VAL A 60 11.80 10.61 11.15
CA VAL A 60 12.24 9.89 9.96
C VAL A 60 13.56 9.24 10.29
N THR A 61 13.60 7.91 10.27
CA THR A 61 14.78 7.11 10.60
C THR A 61 15.42 6.54 9.34
N ALA A 62 16.63 6.01 9.45
CA ALA A 62 17.22 5.19 8.38
C ALA A 62 16.42 3.91 8.16
N ALA A 63 16.66 3.19 7.07
CA ALA A 63 15.91 1.99 6.68
C ALA A 63 15.93 0.87 7.74
N ASP A 64 16.99 0.81 8.54
CA ASP A 64 17.17 -0.12 9.66
C ASP A 64 16.51 0.36 10.98
N GLY A 65 15.77 1.48 10.94
CA GLY A 65 15.11 2.08 12.10
C GLY A 65 16.03 2.91 13.00
N GLN A 66 17.33 3.02 12.70
CA GLN A 66 18.23 3.84 13.48
C GLN A 66 17.99 5.34 13.22
N LYS A 67 18.15 6.15 14.27
CA LYS A 67 18.07 7.60 14.13
C LYS A 67 19.16 8.10 13.17
N MET A 68 18.75 8.89 12.19
CA MET A 68 19.69 9.54 11.27
C MET A 68 20.63 10.50 12.01
N SER A 69 21.92 10.37 11.76
CA SER A 69 22.96 11.20 12.36
C SER A 69 24.10 11.47 11.38
N LYS A 70 24.56 12.72 11.33
CA LYS A 70 25.72 13.10 10.50
C LYS A 70 26.99 12.34 10.89
N SER A 71 27.14 12.00 12.18
CA SER A 71 28.30 11.27 12.70
C SER A 71 28.32 9.79 12.24
N ILE A 72 27.17 9.20 11.97
CA ILE A 72 27.02 7.82 11.48
C ILE A 72 27.05 7.78 9.95
N GLY A 73 26.80 8.93 9.29
CA GLY A 73 26.76 9.01 7.83
C GLY A 73 25.49 8.41 7.18
N ASN A 74 24.45 8.18 7.97
CA ASN A 74 23.18 7.57 7.51
C ASN A 74 22.07 8.60 7.26
N VAL A 75 22.42 9.88 7.15
CA VAL A 75 21.46 10.97 6.88
C VAL A 75 21.05 10.97 5.42
N VAL A 76 19.77 10.91 5.17
CA VAL A 76 19.18 11.14 3.84
C VAL A 76 18.88 12.63 3.70
N ASP A 77 19.51 13.28 2.73
CA ASP A 77 19.24 14.69 2.43
C ASP A 77 18.00 14.81 1.54
N PRO A 78 16.91 15.46 2.01
CA PRO A 78 15.72 15.67 1.20
C PRO A 78 15.97 16.41 -0.12
N MET A 79 16.95 17.33 -0.13
CA MET A 79 17.26 18.10 -1.35
C MET A 79 17.93 17.22 -2.41
N GLU A 80 18.76 16.26 -1.99
CA GLU A 80 19.32 15.27 -2.89
C GLU A 80 18.22 14.36 -3.46
N GLN A 81 17.29 13.90 -2.63
CA GLN A 81 16.17 13.09 -3.09
C GLN A 81 15.29 13.83 -4.12
N LEU A 82 15.09 15.13 -3.95
CA LEU A 82 14.32 15.97 -4.87
C LEU A 82 15.00 16.19 -6.24
N THR A 83 16.28 15.88 -6.39
CA THR A 83 16.94 15.84 -7.71
C THR A 83 16.57 14.60 -8.52
N ARG A 84 16.13 13.53 -7.85
CA ARG A 84 15.81 12.22 -8.45
C ARG A 84 14.33 11.94 -8.52
N TYR A 85 13.57 12.43 -7.57
CA TYR A 85 12.12 12.22 -7.43
C TYR A 85 11.38 13.55 -7.40
N SER A 86 10.16 13.57 -7.96
CA SER A 86 9.32 14.77 -7.89
C SER A 86 8.95 15.08 -6.42
N SER A 87 8.67 16.37 -6.15
CA SER A 87 8.16 16.82 -4.85
C SER A 87 6.90 16.04 -4.44
N ASP A 88 5.99 15.80 -5.37
CA ASP A 88 4.77 15.05 -5.16
C ASP A 88 5.05 13.60 -4.73
N SER A 89 5.99 12.92 -5.38
CA SER A 89 6.37 11.54 -5.04
C SER A 89 6.93 11.43 -3.63
N PHE A 90 7.83 12.38 -3.29
CA PHE A 90 8.46 12.41 -1.97
C PHE A 90 7.44 12.76 -0.87
N ARG A 91 6.58 13.75 -1.09
CA ARG A 91 5.50 14.14 -0.16
C ARG A 91 4.52 12.98 0.05
N TYR A 92 4.08 12.35 -1.05
CA TYR A 92 3.16 11.20 -1.00
C TYR A 92 3.75 10.05 -0.18
N TYR A 93 5.01 9.68 -0.46
CA TYR A 93 5.69 8.63 0.29
C TYR A 93 5.73 8.91 1.80
N LEU A 94 6.15 10.12 2.20
CA LEU A 94 6.20 10.48 3.62
C LEU A 94 4.81 10.43 4.27
N MET A 95 3.81 11.06 3.66
CA MET A 95 2.46 11.12 4.22
C MET A 95 1.78 9.74 4.23
N ARG A 96 2.04 8.90 3.23
CA ARG A 96 1.49 7.55 3.12
C ARG A 96 2.00 6.61 4.22
N ASN A 97 3.21 6.86 4.74
CA ASN A 97 3.87 6.04 5.76
C ASN A 97 3.87 6.69 7.16
N ALA A 98 3.45 7.94 7.30
CA ALA A 98 3.48 8.67 8.57
C ALA A 98 2.29 8.29 9.46
N VAL A 99 2.39 7.14 10.14
CA VAL A 99 1.40 6.74 11.16
C VAL A 99 1.63 7.57 12.41
N TYR A 100 0.53 8.08 13.00
CA TYR A 100 0.56 8.88 14.22
C TYR A 100 1.36 8.19 15.34
N GLY A 101 2.31 8.94 15.92
CA GLY A 101 3.13 8.47 17.05
C GLY A 101 4.26 7.47 16.70
N SER A 102 4.32 6.99 15.46
CA SER A 102 5.33 6.04 14.99
C SER A 102 6.45 6.74 14.22
N ASP A 103 7.66 6.17 14.27
CA ASP A 103 8.77 6.58 13.43
C ASP A 103 8.56 6.05 12.00
N VAL A 104 9.06 6.79 11.02
CA VAL A 104 8.98 6.45 9.59
C VAL A 104 10.36 6.04 9.10
N PRO A 105 10.64 4.75 8.91
CA PRO A 105 11.89 4.31 8.31
C PRO A 105 11.91 4.71 6.83
N PHE A 106 12.88 5.54 6.44
CA PHE A 106 13.05 5.95 5.06
C PHE A 106 13.81 4.86 4.30
N SER A 107 13.21 4.40 3.21
CA SER A 107 13.81 3.48 2.27
C SER A 107 13.55 3.96 0.85
N GLU A 108 14.61 4.17 0.07
CA GLU A 108 14.48 4.60 -1.32
C GLU A 108 13.75 3.56 -2.17
N SER A 109 14.02 2.27 -1.95
CA SER A 109 13.31 1.18 -2.62
C SER A 109 11.82 1.19 -2.32
N ASN A 110 11.43 1.50 -1.07
CA ASN A 110 10.02 1.64 -0.71
C ASN A 110 9.39 2.92 -1.31
N LEU A 111 10.15 4.02 -1.40
CA LEU A 111 9.69 5.23 -2.10
C LEU A 111 9.37 4.91 -3.56
N VAL A 112 10.29 4.23 -4.27
CA VAL A 112 10.08 3.82 -5.68
C VAL A 112 8.92 2.84 -5.79
N TYR A 113 8.79 1.90 -4.87
CA TYR A 113 7.65 0.97 -4.85
C TYR A 113 6.32 1.70 -4.72
N VAL A 114 6.17 2.58 -3.72
CA VAL A 114 4.94 3.36 -3.48
C VAL A 114 4.66 4.30 -4.66
N HIS A 115 5.69 4.95 -5.21
CA HIS A 115 5.56 5.78 -6.40
C HIS A 115 5.03 4.97 -7.60
N ASN A 116 5.65 3.83 -7.89
CA ASN A 116 5.25 3.00 -9.04
C ASN A 116 3.85 2.41 -8.85
N SER A 117 3.52 1.87 -7.68
CA SER A 117 2.25 1.19 -7.43
C SER A 117 1.08 2.17 -7.31
N ASP A 118 1.18 3.20 -6.48
CA ASP A 118 0.06 4.09 -6.20
C ASP A 118 -0.02 5.27 -7.17
N LEU A 119 1.13 5.90 -7.50
CA LEU A 119 1.11 7.10 -8.34
C LEU A 119 1.18 6.77 -9.84
N ALA A 120 2.09 5.90 -10.28
CA ALA A 120 2.19 5.58 -11.71
C ALA A 120 1.08 4.61 -12.15
N ASP A 121 0.91 3.45 -11.48
CA ASP A 121 -0.02 2.40 -11.92
C ASP A 121 -1.48 2.71 -11.57
N VAL A 122 -1.76 3.20 -10.36
CA VAL A 122 -3.14 3.50 -9.97
C VAL A 122 -3.58 4.85 -10.53
N LEU A 123 -2.92 5.94 -10.16
CA LEU A 123 -3.37 7.29 -10.51
C LEU A 123 -3.01 7.66 -11.95
N GLY A 124 -1.74 7.60 -12.32
CA GLY A 124 -1.25 8.05 -13.63
C GLY A 124 -1.88 7.26 -14.78
N ASN A 125 -1.90 5.93 -14.65
CA ASN A 125 -2.52 5.06 -15.66
C ASN A 125 -4.05 5.27 -15.76
N LEU A 126 -4.75 5.45 -14.62
CA LEU A 126 -6.19 5.74 -14.63
C LEU A 126 -6.50 7.03 -15.39
N VAL A 127 -5.82 8.12 -15.06
CA VAL A 127 -6.03 9.42 -15.70
C VAL A 127 -5.73 9.33 -17.20
N HIS A 128 -4.62 8.70 -17.57
CA HIS A 128 -4.25 8.51 -18.97
C HIS A 128 -5.28 7.65 -19.73
N ARG A 129 -5.77 6.56 -19.16
CA ARG A 129 -6.82 5.72 -19.75
C ARG A 129 -8.14 6.47 -19.89
N ALA A 130 -8.58 7.19 -18.86
CA ALA A 130 -9.84 7.93 -18.87
C ALA A 130 -9.85 9.03 -19.94
N THR A 131 -8.78 9.83 -20.02
CA THR A 131 -8.66 10.91 -21.00
C THR A 131 -8.52 10.38 -22.42
N ASN A 132 -7.77 9.29 -22.66
CA ASN A 132 -7.69 8.62 -23.96
C ASN A 132 -9.04 8.04 -24.41
N LEU A 133 -9.78 7.41 -23.48
CA LEU A 133 -11.11 6.88 -23.81
C LEU A 133 -12.09 8.00 -24.16
N CYS A 134 -12.02 9.13 -23.46
CA CYS A 134 -12.79 10.33 -23.77
C CYS A 134 -12.44 10.86 -25.16
N ASN A 135 -11.15 10.98 -25.46
CA ASN A 135 -10.71 11.45 -26.79
C ASN A 135 -11.19 10.53 -27.92
N LYS A 136 -11.06 9.21 -27.76
CA LYS A 136 -11.40 8.21 -28.79
C LYS A 136 -12.92 8.02 -28.99
N ASN A 137 -13.71 8.13 -27.94
CA ASN A 137 -15.14 7.74 -28.00
C ASN A 137 -16.10 8.92 -27.84
N CYS A 138 -15.63 10.08 -27.34
CA CYS A 138 -16.47 11.24 -27.03
C CYS A 138 -15.92 12.54 -27.66
N GLY A 139 -15.03 12.42 -28.68
CA GLY A 139 -14.47 13.59 -29.38
C GLY A 139 -13.60 14.50 -28.53
N GLY A 140 -13.04 14.00 -27.41
CA GLY A 140 -12.19 14.80 -26.53
C GLY A 140 -12.95 15.83 -25.69
N VAL A 141 -14.25 15.67 -25.51
CA VAL A 141 -15.04 16.54 -24.65
C VAL A 141 -15.82 15.75 -23.61
N VAL A 142 -16.12 16.38 -22.50
CA VAL A 142 -16.95 15.80 -21.42
C VAL A 142 -18.32 15.43 -22.00
N PRO A 143 -18.75 14.14 -21.97
CA PRO A 143 -20.02 13.70 -22.55
C PRO A 143 -21.22 14.35 -21.88
N ASP A 144 -22.26 14.68 -22.68
CA ASP A 144 -23.55 15.14 -22.18
C ASP A 144 -24.45 13.94 -21.87
N CYS A 145 -24.29 13.37 -20.69
CA CYS A 145 -25.08 12.27 -20.16
C CYS A 145 -25.01 12.26 -18.63
N VAL A 146 -25.95 11.59 -17.98
CA VAL A 146 -25.98 11.44 -16.53
C VAL A 146 -24.92 10.41 -16.11
N PRO A 147 -23.95 10.78 -15.26
CA PRO A 147 -22.93 9.86 -14.77
C PRO A 147 -23.47 8.92 -13.69
N GLU A 148 -22.93 7.71 -13.63
CA GLU A 148 -23.13 6.77 -12.52
C GLU A 148 -22.13 7.12 -11.41
N PRO A 149 -22.58 7.15 -10.12
CA PRO A 149 -21.64 7.37 -9.03
C PRO A 149 -20.73 6.13 -8.85
N VAL A 150 -19.42 6.34 -8.88
CA VAL A 150 -18.40 5.26 -8.74
C VAL A 150 -18.13 4.97 -7.27
N PHE A 151 -18.10 6.01 -6.45
CA PHE A 151 -18.00 5.94 -4.99
C PHE A 151 -18.85 7.07 -4.37
N ASP A 152 -19.04 7.01 -3.06
CA ASP A 152 -19.77 8.06 -2.35
C ASP A 152 -18.84 9.22 -1.99
N VAL A 153 -18.92 10.33 -2.75
CA VAL A 153 -18.11 11.55 -2.55
C VAL A 153 -18.39 12.18 -1.19
N ASN A 154 -19.62 12.12 -0.69
CA ASN A 154 -19.95 12.69 0.63
C ASN A 154 -19.34 11.87 1.75
N LEU A 155 -19.38 10.54 1.65
CA LEU A 155 -18.75 9.66 2.62
C LEU A 155 -17.23 9.86 2.61
N LEU A 156 -16.60 9.93 1.43
CA LEU A 156 -15.18 10.22 1.30
C LEU A 156 -14.81 11.55 1.96
N ARG A 157 -15.62 12.60 1.74
CA ARG A 157 -15.42 13.91 2.36
C ARG A 157 -15.48 13.83 3.88
N VAL A 158 -16.55 13.25 4.44
CA VAL A 158 -16.74 13.14 5.89
C VAL A 158 -15.60 12.36 6.53
N GLN A 159 -15.21 11.23 5.95
CA GLN A 159 -14.11 10.43 6.45
C GLN A 159 -12.76 11.16 6.35
N SER A 160 -12.51 11.89 5.27
CA SER A 160 -11.29 12.68 5.09
C SER A 160 -11.22 13.85 6.05
N GLU A 161 -12.32 14.58 6.25
CA GLU A 161 -12.42 15.66 7.23
C GLU A 161 -12.19 15.15 8.67
N GLN A 162 -12.78 13.99 9.01
CA GLN A 162 -12.56 13.35 10.30
C GLN A 162 -11.10 12.92 10.50
N ALA A 163 -10.49 12.28 9.50
CA ALA A 163 -9.10 11.87 9.55
C ALA A 163 -8.16 13.09 9.70
N MET A 164 -8.39 14.16 8.93
CA MET A 164 -7.60 15.39 9.05
C MET A 164 -7.80 16.08 10.41
N SER A 165 -9.01 16.11 10.93
CA SER A 165 -9.30 16.67 12.27
C SER A 165 -8.61 15.89 13.38
N ASN A 166 -8.45 14.60 13.22
CA ASN A 166 -7.72 13.71 14.13
C ASN A 166 -6.20 13.72 13.89
N LEU A 167 -5.71 14.46 12.88
CA LEU A 167 -4.31 14.46 12.43
C LEU A 167 -3.84 13.08 11.92
N GLU A 168 -4.76 12.23 11.47
CA GLU A 168 -4.52 10.93 10.82
C GLU A 168 -4.23 11.13 9.33
N VAL A 169 -3.14 11.81 9.02
CA VAL A 169 -2.79 12.27 7.65
C VAL A 169 -2.63 11.07 6.71
N GLN A 170 -2.00 10.00 7.19
CA GLN A 170 -1.83 8.74 6.44
C GLN A 170 -3.20 8.15 6.03
N ARG A 171 -4.17 8.15 6.93
CA ARG A 171 -5.53 7.65 6.65
C ARG A 171 -6.24 8.48 5.59
N CYS A 172 -6.11 9.81 5.65
CA CYS A 172 -6.68 10.68 4.63
C CYS A 172 -6.08 10.38 3.24
N CYS A 173 -4.76 10.19 3.17
CA CYS A 173 -4.06 9.78 1.96
C CYS A 173 -4.56 8.43 1.41
N GLU A 174 -4.77 7.44 2.30
CA GLU A 174 -5.34 6.13 1.94
C GLU A 174 -6.76 6.22 1.39
N LEU A 175 -7.63 6.97 2.03
CA LEU A 175 -9.01 7.16 1.57
C LEU A 175 -9.03 7.71 0.14
N ALA A 176 -8.21 8.71 -0.14
CA ALA A 176 -8.14 9.35 -1.44
C ALA A 176 -7.58 8.43 -2.54
N ILE A 177 -6.51 7.67 -2.27
CA ILE A 177 -5.96 6.74 -3.26
C ILE A 177 -6.88 5.52 -3.48
N ASN A 178 -7.62 5.08 -2.45
CA ASN A 178 -8.58 4.01 -2.59
C ASN A 178 -9.76 4.41 -3.48
N ALA A 179 -10.22 5.67 -3.45
CA ALA A 179 -11.21 6.17 -4.40
C ALA A 179 -10.72 6.08 -5.85
N MET A 180 -9.40 6.28 -6.10
CA MET A 180 -8.82 6.05 -7.43
C MET A 180 -8.75 4.55 -7.79
N LYS A 181 -8.47 3.66 -6.83
CA LYS A 181 -8.50 2.20 -7.01
C LYS A 181 -9.92 1.72 -7.35
N ASP A 182 -10.93 2.22 -6.67
CA ASP A 182 -12.35 1.93 -6.96
C ASP A 182 -12.73 2.40 -8.36
N THR A 183 -12.21 3.57 -8.78
CA THR A 183 -12.43 4.10 -10.13
C THR A 183 -11.75 3.23 -11.20
N ASN A 184 -10.54 2.74 -10.95
CA ASN A 184 -9.88 1.78 -11.83
C ASN A 184 -10.67 0.47 -11.95
N LYS A 185 -11.18 -0.02 -10.83
CA LYS A 185 -12.03 -1.21 -10.80
C LYS A 185 -13.29 -1.00 -11.60
N TYR A 186 -14.03 0.09 -11.38
CA TYR A 186 -15.23 0.45 -12.14
C TYR A 186 -14.95 0.48 -13.65
N LEU A 187 -13.87 1.14 -14.08
CA LEU A 187 -13.49 1.23 -15.49
C LEU A 187 -13.14 -0.14 -16.09
N THR A 188 -12.53 -1.02 -15.31
CA THR A 188 -12.15 -2.38 -15.73
C THR A 188 -13.37 -3.28 -15.82
N ASP A 189 -14.26 -3.26 -14.82
CA ASP A 189 -15.47 -4.08 -14.76
C ASP A 189 -16.47 -3.64 -15.83
N SER A 190 -16.61 -2.34 -16.07
CA SER A 190 -17.48 -1.76 -17.11
C SER A 190 -16.96 -1.99 -18.53
N ALA A 191 -15.67 -2.23 -18.70
CA ALA A 191 -14.98 -2.58 -19.95
C ALA A 191 -15.51 -1.85 -21.21
N PRO A 192 -15.43 -0.51 -21.30
CA PRO A 192 -16.01 0.25 -22.40
C PRO A 192 -15.49 -0.16 -23.78
N TRP A 193 -14.30 -0.74 -23.86
CA TRP A 193 -13.71 -1.30 -25.08
C TRP A 193 -14.42 -2.57 -25.58
N ALA A 194 -15.11 -3.29 -24.70
CA ALA A 194 -15.84 -4.52 -25.01
C ALA A 194 -17.32 -4.29 -25.32
N VAL A 195 -17.86 -3.11 -25.02
CA VAL A 195 -19.28 -2.76 -25.26
C VAL A 195 -19.55 -2.67 -26.76
N LYS A 196 -20.48 -3.50 -27.29
CA LYS A 196 -20.85 -3.60 -28.71
C LYS A 196 -22.37 -3.59 -28.87
N GLY A 197 -22.86 -3.36 -30.08
CA GLY A 197 -24.28 -3.38 -30.44
C GLY A 197 -24.94 -1.99 -30.39
N ASP A 198 -26.26 -1.98 -30.60
CA ASP A 198 -27.07 -0.76 -30.58
C ASP A 198 -27.03 -0.14 -29.19
N GLY A 199 -26.87 1.19 -29.11
CA GLY A 199 -26.74 1.91 -27.83
C GLY A 199 -25.33 1.85 -27.22
N SER A 200 -24.36 1.17 -27.84
CA SER A 200 -23.00 1.05 -27.29
C SER A 200 -22.31 2.40 -27.11
N ALA A 201 -22.54 3.38 -27.99
CA ALA A 201 -21.99 4.73 -27.89
C ALA A 201 -22.49 5.46 -26.63
N ALA A 202 -23.82 5.37 -26.35
CA ALA A 202 -24.40 5.98 -25.16
C ALA A 202 -23.86 5.33 -23.87
N ARG A 203 -23.77 4.00 -23.83
CA ARG A 203 -23.21 3.29 -22.66
C ARG A 203 -21.73 3.63 -22.42
N LYS A 204 -20.93 3.71 -23.49
CA LYS A 204 -19.53 4.15 -23.40
C LYS A 204 -19.42 5.58 -22.87
N ALA A 205 -20.28 6.50 -23.35
CA ALA A 205 -20.31 7.88 -22.89
C ALA A 205 -20.60 7.95 -21.37
N VAL A 206 -21.56 7.16 -20.86
CA VAL A 206 -21.87 7.09 -19.42
C VAL A 206 -20.65 6.60 -18.64
N ILE A 207 -20.02 5.50 -19.05
CA ILE A 207 -18.85 4.93 -18.34
C ILE A 207 -17.70 5.94 -18.31
N ILE A 208 -17.43 6.58 -19.45
CA ILE A 208 -16.35 7.59 -19.57
C ILE A 208 -16.67 8.80 -18.69
N ARG A 209 -17.89 9.32 -18.75
CA ARG A 209 -18.33 10.45 -17.93
C ARG A 209 -18.18 10.13 -16.44
N SER A 210 -18.66 8.97 -16.00
CA SER A 210 -18.57 8.52 -14.61
C SER A 210 -17.11 8.43 -14.12
N THR A 211 -16.22 7.90 -14.99
CA THR A 211 -14.78 7.80 -14.69
C THR A 211 -14.12 9.18 -14.56
N LEU A 212 -14.44 10.12 -15.46
CA LEU A 212 -13.90 11.49 -15.40
C LEU A 212 -14.39 12.23 -14.16
N GLU A 213 -15.67 12.10 -13.79
CA GLU A 213 -16.24 12.67 -12.56
C GLU A 213 -15.58 12.12 -11.31
N ALA A 214 -15.36 10.81 -11.26
CA ALA A 214 -14.70 10.15 -10.13
C ALA A 214 -13.23 10.59 -10.00
N VAL A 215 -12.48 10.67 -11.10
CA VAL A 215 -11.11 11.21 -11.12
C VAL A 215 -11.09 12.66 -10.63
N TYR A 216 -12.00 13.51 -11.15
CA TYR A 216 -12.09 14.91 -10.72
C TYR A 216 -12.35 15.01 -9.21
N ALA A 217 -13.35 14.29 -8.70
CA ALA A 217 -13.70 14.34 -7.28
C ALA A 217 -12.56 13.85 -6.38
N ALA A 218 -11.96 12.68 -6.69
CA ALA A 218 -10.88 12.11 -5.87
C ALA A 218 -9.59 12.94 -5.90
N ALA A 219 -9.30 13.66 -7.00
CA ALA A 219 -8.15 14.55 -7.10
C ALA A 219 -8.17 15.67 -6.03
N HIS A 220 -9.35 16.14 -5.62
CA HIS A 220 -9.45 17.17 -4.56
C HIS A 220 -8.94 16.65 -3.20
N PHE A 221 -9.14 15.38 -2.91
CA PHE A 221 -8.68 14.75 -1.66
C PHE A 221 -7.21 14.34 -1.72
N LEU A 222 -6.63 14.20 -2.92
CA LEU A 222 -5.20 13.97 -3.13
C LEU A 222 -4.39 15.28 -3.19
N ALA A 223 -5.00 16.41 -3.52
CA ALA A 223 -4.32 17.71 -3.70
C ALA A 223 -3.44 18.14 -2.52
N PRO A 224 -3.79 17.90 -1.24
CA PRO A 224 -2.89 18.21 -0.12
C PRO A 224 -1.57 17.42 -0.14
N PHE A 225 -1.55 16.25 -0.77
CA PHE A 225 -0.41 15.34 -0.80
C PHE A 225 0.44 15.48 -2.07
N ILE A 226 -0.22 15.61 -3.23
CA ILE A 226 0.38 15.67 -4.57
C ILE A 226 -0.19 16.85 -5.37
N PRO A 227 0.09 18.09 -4.95
CA PRO A 227 -0.53 19.28 -5.53
C PRO A 227 -0.26 19.44 -7.03
N ASP A 228 0.98 19.23 -7.49
CA ASP A 228 1.37 19.44 -8.89
C ASP A 228 0.65 18.47 -9.84
N ALA A 229 0.53 17.20 -9.43
CA ALA A 229 -0.20 16.20 -10.19
C ALA A 229 -1.71 16.47 -10.22
N CYS A 230 -2.29 16.93 -9.11
CA CYS A 230 -3.71 17.30 -9.06
C CYS A 230 -4.00 18.53 -9.93
N ASP A 231 -3.15 19.53 -9.93
CA ASP A 231 -3.26 20.66 -10.84
C ASP A 231 -3.19 20.24 -12.32
N ALA A 232 -2.30 19.29 -12.62
CA ALA A 232 -2.23 18.71 -13.97
C ALA A 232 -3.51 17.94 -14.33
N ILE A 233 -4.12 17.20 -13.38
CA ILE A 233 -5.41 16.53 -13.57
C ILE A 233 -6.51 17.54 -13.86
N PHE A 234 -6.64 18.61 -13.08
CA PHE A 234 -7.65 19.65 -13.30
C PHE A 234 -7.48 20.33 -14.66
N LYS A 235 -6.24 20.60 -15.08
CA LYS A 235 -5.92 21.13 -16.42
C LYS A 235 -6.32 20.15 -17.51
N LYS A 236 -6.02 18.84 -17.36
CA LYS A 236 -6.41 17.81 -18.35
C LYS A 236 -7.93 17.69 -18.48
N LEU A 237 -8.68 17.87 -17.40
CA LEU A 237 -10.14 17.82 -17.38
C LEU A 237 -10.78 19.16 -17.79
N GLY A 238 -10.00 20.20 -18.08
CA GLY A 238 -10.48 21.53 -18.45
C GLY A 238 -11.36 22.19 -17.36
N THR A 239 -11.29 21.70 -16.13
CA THR A 239 -12.15 22.16 -15.03
C THR A 239 -11.29 22.47 -13.81
N PRO A 240 -11.26 23.72 -13.33
CA PRO A 240 -10.47 24.09 -12.17
C PRO A 240 -10.95 23.40 -10.90
N ALA A 241 -10.06 23.33 -9.91
CA ALA A 241 -10.40 22.85 -8.58
C ALA A 241 -11.50 23.71 -7.94
N THR A 242 -12.33 23.08 -7.14
CA THR A 242 -13.34 23.74 -6.31
C THR A 242 -13.13 23.34 -4.84
N PRO A 243 -13.58 24.13 -3.85
CA PRO A 243 -13.54 23.68 -2.46
C PRO A 243 -14.25 22.33 -2.28
N ALA A 244 -13.61 21.38 -1.58
CA ALA A 244 -14.11 20.02 -1.44
C ALA A 244 -15.56 19.94 -0.91
N TRP A 245 -15.96 20.89 -0.07
CA TRP A 245 -17.33 20.99 0.45
C TRP A 245 -18.38 21.38 -0.61
N ARG A 246 -17.95 21.88 -1.80
CA ARG A 246 -18.82 22.17 -2.94
C ARG A 246 -18.94 21.01 -3.93
N LEU A 247 -18.13 19.98 -3.76
CA LEU A 247 -18.21 18.81 -4.64
C LEU A 247 -19.59 18.17 -4.55
N LYS A 248 -20.18 17.93 -5.71
CA LYS A 248 -21.42 17.17 -5.84
C LYS A 248 -21.10 15.67 -5.86
N ARG A 249 -22.09 14.84 -5.62
CA ARG A 249 -22.00 13.37 -5.73
C ARG A 249 -21.58 12.95 -7.14
N SER A 250 -22.02 13.68 -8.15
CA SER A 250 -21.72 13.55 -9.57
C SER A 250 -22.05 14.88 -10.26
N GLU A 251 -21.76 15.04 -11.54
CA GLU A 251 -22.03 16.25 -12.33
C GLU A 251 -21.26 17.51 -11.87
N ASN A 252 -20.00 17.32 -11.56
CA ASN A 252 -19.05 18.41 -11.27
C ASN A 252 -18.44 19.00 -12.56
N LEU A 253 -18.27 18.16 -13.58
CA LEU A 253 -17.75 18.56 -14.88
C LEU A 253 -18.88 19.10 -15.75
N ILE A 254 -18.58 20.11 -16.56
CA ILE A 254 -19.58 20.71 -17.50
C ILE A 254 -19.54 19.95 -18.82
N PRO A 255 -20.67 19.43 -19.33
CA PRO A 255 -20.74 18.82 -20.67
C PRO A 255 -20.14 19.74 -21.74
N GLY A 256 -19.42 19.14 -22.70
CA GLY A 256 -18.75 19.88 -23.77
C GLY A 256 -17.40 20.51 -23.41
N THR A 257 -17.01 20.46 -22.15
CA THR A 257 -15.66 20.93 -21.73
C THR A 257 -14.59 20.05 -22.37
N ALA A 258 -13.55 20.68 -22.95
CA ALA A 258 -12.44 19.97 -23.56
C ALA A 258 -11.61 19.18 -22.55
N VAL A 259 -11.33 17.92 -22.88
CA VAL A 259 -10.47 17.02 -22.10
C VAL A 259 -9.22 16.72 -22.89
N SER A 260 -8.06 16.99 -22.33
CA SER A 260 -6.76 16.74 -22.95
C SER A 260 -6.10 15.49 -22.40
N VAL A 261 -5.43 14.71 -23.25
CA VAL A 261 -4.62 13.56 -22.82
C VAL A 261 -3.31 14.04 -22.17
N GLY A 262 -2.56 14.89 -22.90
CA GLY A 262 -1.29 15.44 -22.43
C GLY A 262 -0.27 14.41 -21.97
N ASP A 263 0.76 14.84 -21.26
CA ASP A 263 1.84 13.98 -20.77
C ASP A 263 1.39 13.03 -19.66
N ILE A 264 2.16 11.96 -19.45
CA ILE A 264 1.97 11.02 -18.35
C ILE A 264 2.29 11.75 -17.03
N LEU A 265 1.41 11.61 -16.03
CA LEU A 265 1.58 12.29 -14.73
C LEU A 265 2.80 11.79 -13.96
N PHE A 266 3.01 10.49 -13.96
CA PHE A 266 4.11 9.84 -13.26
C PHE A 266 4.73 8.76 -14.14
N ALA A 267 6.01 8.91 -14.49
CA ALA A 267 6.80 7.87 -15.12
C ALA A 267 7.29 6.89 -14.02
N LYS A 268 7.38 5.60 -14.37
CA LYS A 268 7.95 4.63 -13.42
C LYS A 268 9.45 4.87 -13.25
N HIS A 269 9.91 4.70 -12.02
CA HIS A 269 11.31 4.68 -11.66
C HIS A 269 11.82 3.25 -11.64
N GLU A 270 13.05 3.06 -12.17
CA GLU A 270 13.79 1.81 -12.00
C GLU A 270 14.60 1.89 -10.71
N VAL A 271 14.60 0.81 -9.91
CA VAL A 271 15.49 0.70 -8.77
C VAL A 271 16.82 0.17 -9.28
N GLU A 272 17.88 0.96 -9.21
CA GLU A 272 19.23 0.46 -9.47
C GLU A 272 19.54 -0.69 -8.51
N GLY A 273 19.57 -1.92 -9.03
CA GLY A 273 19.86 -3.14 -8.27
C GLY A 273 18.69 -4.12 -8.07
N VAL A 274 17.45 -3.80 -8.48
CA VAL A 274 16.34 -4.74 -8.48
C VAL A 274 15.82 -4.89 -9.91
N ALA A 275 16.30 -5.88 -10.62
CA ALA A 275 15.82 -6.24 -11.95
C ALA A 275 14.33 -6.55 -11.92
N GLY A 276 13.60 -5.92 -12.82
CA GLY A 276 12.16 -5.81 -12.88
C GLY A 276 11.37 -7.12 -12.79
N ALA A 277 10.24 -7.04 -12.11
CA ALA A 277 9.12 -7.94 -12.29
C ALA A 277 8.12 -7.27 -13.25
N ASP A 278 8.11 -7.78 -14.40
CA ASP A 278 7.39 -7.67 -15.64
C ASP A 278 5.97 -7.09 -15.59
N ALA A 279 5.77 -6.04 -16.40
CA ALA A 279 4.46 -5.54 -16.78
C ALA A 279 3.95 -6.37 -17.97
N GLY A 280 3.02 -7.27 -17.72
CA GLY A 280 2.26 -7.94 -18.77
C GLY A 280 1.40 -6.96 -19.56
N ALA A 281 1.90 -6.51 -20.70
CA ALA A 281 1.12 -5.74 -21.68
C ALA A 281 0.31 -6.70 -22.55
N ASP A 282 -1.00 -6.51 -22.51
CA ASP A 282 -1.97 -7.04 -23.47
C ASP A 282 -1.60 -6.63 -24.90
N LYS A 283 -1.25 -7.61 -25.76
CA LYS A 283 -1.13 -7.45 -27.20
C LYS A 283 -2.30 -8.12 -27.88
N GLY A 284 -3.29 -7.32 -28.20
CA GLY A 284 -4.30 -7.66 -29.20
C GLY A 284 -4.04 -6.94 -30.52
N ALA A 285 -3.93 -7.73 -31.57
CA ALA A 285 -4.26 -7.52 -32.98
C ALA A 285 -3.12 -7.36 -34.00
N LYS A 286 -3.07 -8.39 -34.80
CA LYS A 286 -2.67 -8.73 -36.16
C LYS A 286 -2.41 -7.59 -37.16
N GLY A 287 -1.39 -7.81 -38.01
CA GLY A 287 -1.30 -7.34 -39.39
C GLY A 287 0.14 -7.47 -39.91
N GLY A 288 0.35 -8.38 -40.88
CA GLY A 288 1.63 -8.77 -41.46
C GLY A 288 2.30 -7.68 -42.29
N ASP A 289 3.56 -7.78 -42.51
CA ASP A 289 4.20 -8.29 -43.71
C ASP A 289 5.74 -8.19 -43.62
N LYS A 290 6.36 -8.95 -44.47
CA LYS A 290 7.72 -9.45 -44.55
C LYS A 290 8.85 -8.40 -44.82
N ASP A 291 10.05 -8.93 -44.49
CA ASP A 291 11.39 -8.75 -45.07
C ASP A 291 12.31 -7.63 -44.55
N GLY A 292 13.47 -8.07 -44.03
CA GLY A 292 14.65 -7.24 -43.88
C GLY A 292 15.69 -7.76 -42.90
N LYS A 293 16.64 -8.58 -43.35
CA LYS A 293 17.82 -9.07 -42.62
C LYS A 293 18.69 -7.95 -42.07
N GLY A 294 19.03 -8.02 -40.77
CA GLY A 294 20.12 -7.26 -40.18
C GLY A 294 20.54 -7.85 -38.82
N LYS A 295 21.59 -8.71 -38.84
CA LYS A 295 22.25 -9.20 -37.62
C LYS A 295 22.87 -8.03 -36.85
N LYS A 296 22.46 -7.85 -35.59
CA LYS A 296 23.26 -7.17 -34.57
C LYS A 296 23.36 -8.06 -33.34
N ALA A 297 24.61 -8.18 -32.85
CA ALA A 297 25.04 -9.06 -31.79
C ALA A 297 24.26 -8.81 -30.48
N GLU A 298 23.74 -9.87 -29.89
CA GLU A 298 23.15 -9.91 -28.56
C GLU A 298 24.26 -9.88 -27.49
N ALA A 299 24.14 -8.90 -26.57
CA ALA A 299 24.87 -8.94 -25.32
C ALA A 299 24.22 -9.98 -24.38
N PRO A 300 24.98 -10.72 -23.56
CA PRO A 300 24.45 -11.83 -22.80
C PRO A 300 23.53 -11.36 -21.67
N LYS A 301 22.29 -11.88 -21.66
CA LYS A 301 21.32 -11.72 -20.55
C LYS A 301 21.88 -12.34 -19.27
N PRO A 302 21.75 -11.69 -18.10
CA PRO A 302 22.14 -12.32 -16.84
C PRO A 302 21.26 -13.55 -16.58
N LYS A 303 21.93 -14.67 -16.29
CA LYS A 303 21.29 -15.97 -16.00
C LYS A 303 20.42 -15.84 -14.74
N LYS A 304 19.12 -16.21 -14.85
CA LYS A 304 18.25 -16.49 -13.70
C LYS A 304 18.95 -17.55 -12.83
N LYS A 305 19.01 -17.30 -11.52
CA LYS A 305 19.44 -18.33 -10.56
C LYS A 305 18.34 -19.37 -10.48
N GLU A 306 18.39 -20.38 -11.31
CA GLU A 306 17.60 -21.59 -11.12
C GLU A 306 18.27 -22.42 -10.03
N VAL A 307 17.49 -22.76 -8.99
CA VAL A 307 17.92 -23.77 -8.01
C VAL A 307 18.25 -25.04 -8.80
N PRO A 308 19.43 -25.65 -8.64
CA PRO A 308 19.84 -26.81 -9.41
C PRO A 308 18.76 -27.88 -9.38
N ALA A 309 18.52 -28.56 -10.52
CA ALA A 309 17.50 -29.60 -10.65
C ALA A 309 17.68 -30.74 -9.63
N ASN A 310 18.88 -30.91 -9.06
CA ASN A 310 19.26 -31.89 -8.05
C ASN A 310 19.41 -31.34 -6.64
N ALA A 311 18.95 -30.09 -6.35
CA ALA A 311 18.96 -29.57 -4.98
C ALA A 311 18.06 -30.45 -4.08
N PRO A 312 18.44 -30.70 -2.82
CA PRO A 312 17.64 -31.49 -1.90
C PRO A 312 16.25 -30.86 -1.73
N ILE A 313 15.23 -31.67 -1.57
CA ILE A 313 13.87 -31.22 -1.26
C ILE A 313 13.77 -31.11 0.25
N ASP A 314 13.96 -29.92 0.76
CA ASP A 314 13.86 -29.59 2.19
C ASP A 314 13.22 -28.22 2.40
N VAL A 315 13.14 -27.76 3.66
CA VAL A 315 12.48 -26.50 4.05
C VAL A 315 13.14 -25.26 3.43
N SER A 316 14.40 -25.30 3.04
CA SER A 316 15.09 -24.16 2.42
C SER A 316 14.46 -23.72 1.12
N ARG A 317 13.76 -24.62 0.41
CA ARG A 317 13.06 -24.31 -0.84
C ARG A 317 11.75 -23.55 -0.64
N LEU A 318 11.20 -23.55 0.58
CA LEU A 318 10.03 -22.79 0.93
C LEU A 318 10.42 -21.36 1.31
N ASN A 319 9.67 -20.38 0.81
CA ASN A 319 9.79 -19.01 1.27
C ASN A 319 8.80 -18.80 2.43
N ILE A 320 9.20 -19.22 3.63
CA ILE A 320 8.41 -19.04 4.84
C ILE A 320 8.77 -17.69 5.43
N VAL A 321 7.78 -16.83 5.63
CA VAL A 321 7.98 -15.44 6.08
C VAL A 321 6.99 -15.03 7.15
N VAL A 322 7.36 -13.99 7.89
CA VAL A 322 6.48 -13.31 8.85
C VAL A 322 5.49 -12.41 8.12
N GLY A 323 4.23 -12.42 8.55
CA GLY A 323 3.19 -11.53 8.04
C GLY A 323 2.25 -11.04 9.12
N THR A 324 1.40 -10.06 8.73
CA THR A 324 0.31 -9.55 9.57
C THR A 324 -0.99 -9.61 8.78
N ILE A 325 -2.03 -10.19 9.32
CA ILE A 325 -3.37 -10.20 8.72
C ILE A 325 -3.96 -8.80 8.88
N THR A 326 -4.11 -8.09 7.78
CA THR A 326 -4.62 -6.71 7.75
C THR A 326 -6.12 -6.62 7.54
N LYS A 327 -6.71 -7.68 7.01
CA LYS A 327 -8.15 -7.81 6.81
C LYS A 327 -8.53 -9.28 6.77
N VAL A 328 -9.62 -9.62 7.39
CA VAL A 328 -10.27 -10.93 7.31
C VAL A 328 -11.74 -10.75 6.99
N ALA A 329 -12.32 -11.67 6.22
CA ALA A 329 -13.75 -11.75 5.96
C ALA A 329 -14.12 -13.21 5.70
N ARG A 330 -15.37 -13.58 5.95
CA ARG A 330 -15.87 -14.90 5.58
C ARG A 330 -15.94 -15.05 4.05
N HIS A 331 -15.64 -16.25 3.57
CA HIS A 331 -15.70 -16.53 2.14
C HIS A 331 -17.14 -16.48 1.64
N PRO A 332 -17.43 -15.82 0.49
CA PRO A 332 -18.80 -15.59 0.02
C PRO A 332 -19.58 -16.87 -0.32
N GLU A 333 -18.88 -17.96 -0.69
CA GLU A 333 -19.48 -19.22 -1.13
C GLU A 333 -19.08 -20.44 -0.26
N ALA A 334 -18.36 -20.23 0.86
CA ALA A 334 -17.89 -21.33 1.70
C ALA A 334 -17.86 -20.94 3.17
N GLU A 335 -18.80 -21.43 3.95
CA GLU A 335 -19.01 -21.07 5.37
C GLU A 335 -17.81 -21.36 6.29
N LYS A 336 -16.95 -22.33 5.93
CA LYS A 336 -15.78 -22.76 6.72
C LYS A 336 -14.49 -22.05 6.35
N LEU A 337 -14.50 -21.13 5.38
CA LEU A 337 -13.32 -20.47 4.88
C LEU A 337 -13.32 -18.97 5.23
N TYR A 338 -12.13 -18.47 5.58
CA TYR A 338 -11.80 -17.05 5.59
C TYR A 338 -11.11 -16.64 4.30
N VAL A 339 -11.30 -15.39 3.92
CA VAL A 339 -10.51 -14.67 2.92
C VAL A 339 -9.75 -13.59 3.65
N GLU A 340 -8.43 -13.70 3.60
CA GLU A 340 -7.51 -12.86 4.36
C GLU A 340 -6.67 -12.00 3.44
N SER A 341 -6.39 -10.77 3.84
CA SER A 341 -5.34 -9.94 3.25
C SER A 341 -4.18 -9.91 4.23
N ILE A 342 -3.03 -10.44 3.84
CA ILE A 342 -1.85 -10.58 4.71
C ILE A 342 -0.74 -9.71 4.16
N ASP A 343 -0.27 -8.78 4.96
CA ASP A 343 0.91 -7.99 4.67
C ASP A 343 2.16 -8.81 4.96
N LEU A 344 2.93 -9.11 3.91
CA LEU A 344 4.18 -9.86 3.96
C LEU A 344 5.40 -8.94 3.82
N GLY A 345 5.25 -7.67 4.17
CA GLY A 345 6.33 -6.69 4.11
C GLY A 345 6.60 -6.14 2.70
N PRO A 346 7.52 -5.18 2.59
CA PRO A 346 7.72 -4.39 1.39
C PRO A 346 8.19 -5.19 0.17
N ALA A 347 8.91 -6.30 0.39
CA ALA A 347 9.43 -7.12 -0.71
C ALA A 347 8.37 -8.03 -1.35
N LEU A 348 7.39 -8.48 -0.58
CA LEU A 348 6.37 -9.44 -1.02
C LEU A 348 4.97 -8.82 -1.16
N GLY A 349 4.76 -7.66 -0.53
CA GLY A 349 3.50 -6.93 -0.54
C GLY A 349 2.37 -7.63 0.20
N VAL A 350 1.15 -7.18 -0.03
CA VAL A 350 -0.05 -7.80 0.53
C VAL A 350 -0.49 -8.96 -0.35
N ARG A 351 -0.74 -10.12 0.27
CA ARG A 351 -1.23 -11.32 -0.41
C ARG A 351 -2.63 -11.66 0.08
N GLN A 352 -3.50 -12.02 -0.86
CA GLN A 352 -4.78 -12.64 -0.53
C GLN A 352 -4.57 -14.13 -0.27
N VAL A 353 -5.11 -14.60 0.85
CA VAL A 353 -5.02 -16.00 1.28
C VAL A 353 -6.43 -16.49 1.62
N VAL A 354 -6.70 -17.75 1.33
CA VAL A 354 -7.94 -18.42 1.74
C VAL A 354 -7.57 -19.55 2.69
N SER A 355 -8.13 -19.52 3.91
CA SER A 355 -7.84 -20.50 4.95
C SER A 355 -9.09 -21.16 5.54
N GLY A 356 -8.99 -22.40 5.99
CA GLY A 356 -10.06 -23.18 6.62
C GLY A 356 -10.13 -22.97 8.14
N LEU A 357 -10.04 -21.73 8.63
CA LEU A 357 -9.88 -21.44 10.05
C LEU A 357 -11.15 -20.98 10.77
N VAL A 358 -12.29 -20.87 10.08
CA VAL A 358 -13.55 -20.33 10.64
C VAL A 358 -14.04 -21.12 11.87
N GLU A 359 -13.84 -22.43 11.89
CA GLU A 359 -14.28 -23.30 13.00
C GLU A 359 -13.29 -23.30 14.18
N HIS A 360 -12.08 -22.72 14.00
CA HIS A 360 -10.99 -22.83 14.96
C HIS A 360 -10.54 -21.50 15.55
N VAL A 361 -10.54 -20.41 14.75
CA VAL A 361 -10.04 -19.11 15.17
C VAL A 361 -11.13 -18.06 14.92
N PRO A 362 -11.60 -17.33 15.93
CA PRO A 362 -12.59 -16.27 15.77
C PRO A 362 -12.08 -15.15 14.85
N GLU A 363 -12.98 -14.53 14.09
CA GLU A 363 -12.66 -13.46 13.13
C GLU A 363 -11.93 -12.28 13.79
N ASP A 364 -12.36 -11.90 15.00
CA ASP A 364 -11.73 -10.82 15.78
C ASP A 364 -10.28 -11.15 16.18
N ALA A 365 -9.98 -12.43 16.43
CA ALA A 365 -8.62 -12.87 16.75
C ALA A 365 -7.72 -12.98 15.53
N MET A 366 -8.31 -13.12 14.34
CA MET A 366 -7.57 -13.12 13.06
C MET A 366 -7.15 -11.71 12.64
N ASN A 367 -7.98 -10.69 12.89
CA ASN A 367 -7.73 -9.34 12.43
C ASN A 367 -6.60 -8.69 13.23
N GLY A 368 -5.53 -8.30 12.57
CA GLY A 368 -4.31 -7.79 13.20
C GLY A 368 -3.36 -8.89 13.70
N ALA A 369 -3.71 -10.18 13.56
CA ALA A 369 -2.86 -11.27 14.01
C ALA A 369 -1.55 -11.35 13.22
N ARG A 370 -0.47 -11.61 13.94
CA ARG A 370 0.83 -11.93 13.36
C ARG A 370 0.90 -13.42 13.06
N VAL A 371 1.34 -13.74 11.84
CA VAL A 371 1.31 -15.11 11.30
C VAL A 371 2.60 -15.46 10.58
N VAL A 372 2.82 -16.76 10.42
CA VAL A 372 3.89 -17.31 9.58
C VAL A 372 3.26 -17.87 8.31
N VAL A 373 3.81 -17.49 7.15
CA VAL A 373 3.19 -17.71 5.84
C VAL A 373 4.17 -18.31 4.85
N VAL A 374 3.75 -19.34 4.10
CA VAL A 374 4.48 -19.83 2.92
C VAL A 374 4.12 -18.95 1.73
N ALA A 375 5.04 -18.08 1.34
CA ALA A 375 4.78 -17.00 0.37
C ALA A 375 5.05 -17.38 -1.10
N ASN A 376 5.76 -18.49 -1.36
CA ASN A 376 6.09 -18.90 -2.72
C ASN A 376 5.19 -20.02 -3.29
N MET A 377 4.00 -20.20 -2.72
CA MET A 377 2.98 -21.06 -3.28
C MET A 377 2.52 -20.57 -4.65
N LYS A 378 2.21 -21.50 -5.57
CA LYS A 378 1.57 -21.10 -6.81
C LYS A 378 0.13 -20.65 -6.52
N PRO A 379 -0.28 -19.45 -6.95
CA PRO A 379 -1.66 -18.99 -6.78
C PRO A 379 -2.67 -20.01 -7.32
N SER A 380 -3.69 -20.28 -6.52
CA SER A 380 -4.76 -21.22 -6.87
C SER A 380 -6.12 -20.65 -6.47
N LYS A 381 -7.17 -21.02 -7.19
CA LYS A 381 -8.54 -20.60 -6.87
C LYS A 381 -9.19 -21.60 -5.93
N MET A 382 -9.61 -21.13 -4.75
CA MET A 382 -10.40 -21.89 -3.80
C MET A 382 -11.83 -21.37 -3.82
N ARG A 383 -12.76 -22.17 -4.35
CA ARG A 383 -14.16 -21.76 -4.53
C ARG A 383 -14.33 -20.39 -5.21
N GLY A 384 -13.57 -20.16 -6.31
CA GLY A 384 -13.65 -18.90 -7.07
C GLY A 384 -12.75 -17.75 -6.56
N VAL A 385 -12.28 -17.80 -5.31
CA VAL A 385 -11.41 -16.80 -4.71
C VAL A 385 -9.95 -17.24 -4.82
N GLU A 386 -9.06 -16.34 -5.26
CA GLU A 386 -7.63 -16.64 -5.42
C GLU A 386 -6.93 -16.64 -4.07
N SER A 387 -6.14 -17.69 -3.80
CA SER A 387 -5.21 -17.80 -2.68
C SER A 387 -3.77 -17.84 -3.22
N ALA A 388 -2.96 -16.85 -2.85
CA ALA A 388 -1.60 -16.66 -3.37
C ALA A 388 -0.49 -16.99 -2.34
N ALA A 389 -0.85 -17.53 -1.18
CA ALA A 389 0.05 -17.97 -0.13
C ALA A 389 -0.70 -18.92 0.82
N MET A 390 -0.04 -19.43 1.87
CA MET A 390 -0.64 -20.32 2.86
C MET A 390 -0.20 -19.91 4.27
N VAL A 391 -1.15 -19.74 5.18
CA VAL A 391 -0.88 -19.51 6.62
C VAL A 391 -0.54 -20.85 7.27
N LEU A 392 0.52 -20.90 8.07
CA LEU A 392 0.89 -22.08 8.84
C LEU A 392 0.19 -22.10 10.20
N CYS A 393 -0.43 -23.24 10.50
CA CYS A 393 -1.14 -23.47 11.75
C CYS A 393 -0.66 -24.77 12.40
N GLY A 394 -0.62 -24.78 13.72
CA GLY A 394 -0.39 -26.01 14.49
C GLY A 394 -1.72 -26.72 14.77
N THR A 395 -1.73 -28.03 14.69
CA THR A 395 -2.87 -28.89 15.06
C THR A 395 -2.44 -29.82 16.18
N GLY A 396 -3.06 -29.69 17.34
CA GLY A 396 -2.81 -30.54 18.50
C GLY A 396 -3.42 -31.95 18.36
N PRO A 397 -3.03 -32.89 19.25
CA PRO A 397 -3.57 -34.26 19.27
C PRO A 397 -5.07 -34.31 19.53
N ASP A 398 -5.62 -33.30 20.18
CA ASP A 398 -7.05 -33.14 20.51
C ASP A 398 -7.86 -32.45 19.38
N GLY A 399 -7.21 -32.09 18.27
CA GLY A 399 -7.81 -31.35 17.16
C GLY A 399 -7.85 -29.84 17.34
N THR A 400 -7.28 -29.30 18.41
CA THR A 400 -7.12 -27.85 18.59
C THR A 400 -6.21 -27.28 17.50
N VAL A 401 -6.63 -26.17 16.86
CA VAL A 401 -5.86 -25.50 15.81
C VAL A 401 -5.48 -24.09 16.28
N GLU A 402 -4.19 -23.76 16.16
CA GLU A 402 -3.64 -22.45 16.51
C GLU A 402 -2.75 -21.89 15.41
N LEU A 403 -2.71 -20.56 15.29
CA LEU A 403 -1.77 -19.87 14.40
C LEU A 403 -0.32 -20.04 14.90
N VAL A 404 0.63 -20.22 13.97
CA VAL A 404 2.05 -20.07 14.30
C VAL A 404 2.37 -18.59 14.40
N VAL A 405 2.76 -18.13 15.60
CA VAL A 405 2.98 -16.72 15.91
C VAL A 405 4.49 -16.41 15.95
N PRO A 406 4.98 -15.45 15.17
CA PRO A 406 6.36 -14.99 15.27
C PRO A 406 6.56 -14.12 16.53
N PRO A 407 7.80 -14.00 17.06
CA PRO A 407 8.10 -13.10 18.17
C PRO A 407 7.71 -11.64 17.88
N GLY A 408 7.44 -10.89 18.96
CA GLY A 408 7.18 -9.45 18.85
C GLY A 408 8.39 -8.69 18.29
N GLY A 409 8.13 -7.63 17.49
CA GLY A 409 9.18 -6.77 16.94
C GLY A 409 9.85 -7.27 15.65
N VAL A 410 9.60 -8.50 15.22
CA VAL A 410 10.11 -9.04 13.94
C VAL A 410 9.35 -8.39 12.77
N PRO A 411 10.02 -7.83 11.74
CA PRO A 411 9.34 -7.18 10.63
C PRO A 411 8.58 -8.16 9.73
N ASN A 412 7.49 -7.67 9.09
CA ASN A 412 6.81 -8.43 8.05
C ASN A 412 7.76 -8.66 6.87
N GLY A 413 7.70 -9.85 6.27
CA GLY A 413 8.58 -10.28 5.19
C GLY A 413 9.92 -10.85 5.65
N GLU A 414 10.23 -10.84 6.94
CA GLU A 414 11.40 -11.52 7.45
C GLU A 414 11.27 -13.03 7.21
N ARG A 415 12.30 -13.60 6.59
CA ARG A 415 12.34 -15.03 6.27
C ARG A 415 12.64 -15.86 7.51
N ILE A 416 11.86 -16.90 7.71
CA ILE A 416 12.13 -17.92 8.71
C ILE A 416 13.37 -18.73 8.32
N VAL A 417 14.30 -18.85 9.25
CA VAL A 417 15.53 -19.63 9.09
C VAL A 417 15.45 -20.89 9.94
N VAL A 418 15.73 -22.03 9.35
CA VAL A 418 15.85 -23.30 10.05
C VAL A 418 17.32 -23.70 10.04
N LYS A 419 17.96 -23.68 11.20
CA LYS A 419 19.40 -23.92 11.33
C LYS A 419 19.78 -25.31 10.80
N GLY A 420 20.77 -25.35 9.89
CA GLY A 420 21.20 -26.60 9.23
C GLY A 420 20.46 -26.90 7.93
N PHE A 421 19.51 -26.02 7.53
CA PHE A 421 18.76 -26.10 6.26
C PHE A 421 18.79 -24.74 5.56
N GLU A 422 19.95 -24.11 5.51
CA GLU A 422 20.15 -22.83 4.84
C GLU A 422 20.19 -23.04 3.32
N GLY A 423 19.51 -22.16 2.58
CA GLY A 423 19.46 -22.21 1.13
C GLY A 423 18.54 -21.15 0.54
N ASP A 424 18.59 -20.99 -0.78
CA ASP A 424 17.69 -20.07 -1.49
C ASP A 424 16.34 -20.75 -1.72
N ALA A 425 15.24 -20.01 -1.44
CA ALA A 425 13.90 -20.50 -1.73
C ALA A 425 13.64 -20.52 -3.24
N ASP A 426 12.80 -21.44 -3.68
CA ASP A 426 12.28 -21.41 -5.05
C ASP A 426 11.51 -20.09 -5.27
N GLU A 427 11.64 -19.46 -6.43
CA GLU A 427 10.88 -18.27 -6.78
C GLU A 427 9.36 -18.53 -6.70
N GLN A 428 8.93 -19.67 -7.21
CA GLN A 428 7.58 -20.20 -7.08
C GLN A 428 7.62 -21.73 -7.05
N LEU A 429 6.91 -22.33 -6.11
CA LEU A 429 6.82 -23.79 -6.00
C LEU A 429 6.07 -24.37 -7.21
N ASN A 430 6.70 -25.35 -7.86
CA ASN A 430 6.06 -26.08 -8.94
C ASN A 430 5.19 -27.20 -8.35
N PRO A 431 3.86 -27.17 -8.52
CA PRO A 431 2.95 -28.18 -7.96
C PRO A 431 3.26 -29.62 -8.39
N LYS A 432 3.85 -29.78 -9.59
CA LYS A 432 4.25 -31.11 -10.09
C LYS A 432 5.42 -31.73 -9.31
N LYS A 433 6.26 -30.89 -8.69
CA LYS A 433 7.41 -31.35 -7.88
C LYS A 433 7.02 -31.67 -6.44
N LYS A 434 5.81 -31.35 -6.00
CA LYS A 434 5.25 -31.62 -4.66
C LYS A 434 6.21 -31.29 -3.52
N VAL A 435 6.91 -30.15 -3.64
CA VAL A 435 7.94 -29.76 -2.66
C VAL A 435 7.33 -29.53 -1.29
N PHE A 436 6.20 -28.81 -1.22
CA PHE A 436 5.52 -28.56 0.05
C PHE A 436 5.04 -29.86 0.70
N GLU A 437 4.41 -30.73 -0.06
CA GLU A 437 3.89 -32.01 0.42
C GLU A 437 5.00 -32.97 0.88
N ALA A 438 6.22 -32.82 0.34
CA ALA A 438 7.39 -33.60 0.78
C ALA A 438 8.01 -33.04 2.07
N VAL A 439 7.90 -31.72 2.33
CA VAL A 439 8.50 -31.05 3.48
C VAL A 439 7.54 -31.00 4.68
N ALA A 440 6.24 -30.79 4.43
CA ALA A 440 5.22 -30.61 5.47
C ALA A 440 5.10 -31.76 6.49
N PRO A 441 5.31 -33.05 6.16
CA PRO A 441 5.27 -34.12 7.15
C PRO A 441 6.31 -34.01 8.26
N ASP A 442 7.40 -33.30 8.03
CA ASP A 442 8.49 -33.06 8.98
C ASP A 442 8.27 -31.79 9.85
N PHE A 443 7.15 -31.09 9.64
CA PHE A 443 6.77 -29.95 10.48
C PHE A 443 6.07 -30.43 11.76
N ALA A 444 6.55 -29.96 12.90
CA ALA A 444 6.03 -30.39 14.21
C ALA A 444 6.08 -29.25 15.24
N VAL A 445 5.26 -29.38 16.27
CA VAL A 445 5.32 -28.55 17.47
C VAL A 445 6.24 -29.20 18.48
N LEU A 446 7.26 -28.48 18.94
CA LEU A 446 8.17 -28.96 19.97
C LEU A 446 7.50 -28.93 21.36
N PRO A 447 7.97 -29.73 22.34
CA PRO A 447 7.47 -29.66 23.73
C PRO A 447 7.60 -28.28 24.38
N THR A 448 8.47 -27.42 23.86
CA THR A 448 8.63 -26.00 24.24
C THR A 448 7.59 -25.07 23.63
N GLY A 449 6.65 -25.59 22.81
CA GLY A 449 5.66 -24.82 22.07
C GLY A 449 6.18 -24.12 20.81
N GLU A 450 7.38 -24.43 20.37
CA GLU A 450 8.00 -23.84 19.18
C GLU A 450 7.61 -24.61 17.91
N ALA A 451 7.36 -23.88 16.83
CA ALA A 451 7.21 -24.45 15.52
C ALA A 451 8.57 -24.94 15.00
N SER A 452 8.62 -26.12 14.37
CA SER A 452 9.88 -26.74 13.96
C SER A 452 9.78 -27.50 12.64
N TYR A 453 10.94 -27.71 12.02
CA TYR A 453 11.16 -28.66 10.93
C TYR A 453 12.25 -29.65 11.34
N LYS A 454 11.95 -30.96 11.31
CA LYS A 454 12.88 -32.03 11.74
C LYS A 454 13.46 -31.78 13.14
N GLY A 455 12.66 -31.24 14.05
CA GLY A 455 13.08 -30.94 15.42
C GLY A 455 13.92 -29.66 15.58
N VAL A 456 14.14 -28.88 14.54
CA VAL A 456 14.83 -27.60 14.58
C VAL A 456 13.82 -26.47 14.52
N ALA A 457 13.85 -25.53 15.49
CA ALA A 457 12.86 -24.46 15.61
C ALA A 457 12.88 -23.48 14.42
N PHE A 458 11.73 -22.92 14.09
CA PHE A 458 11.57 -21.83 13.14
C PHE A 458 12.12 -20.53 13.72
N GLY A 459 13.32 -20.16 13.31
CA GLY A 459 14.06 -19.01 13.81
C GLY A 459 13.77 -17.70 13.06
N THR A 460 13.75 -16.61 13.80
CA THR A 460 13.73 -15.23 13.32
C THR A 460 14.80 -14.41 14.03
N SER A 461 15.03 -13.16 13.61
CA SER A 461 15.93 -12.23 14.34
C SER A 461 15.49 -11.97 15.78
N GLY A 462 14.19 -12.11 16.09
CA GLY A 462 13.62 -11.92 17.43
C GLY A 462 13.51 -13.21 18.26
N GLY A 463 13.90 -14.38 17.74
CA GLY A 463 13.76 -15.67 18.41
C GLY A 463 12.94 -16.68 17.62
N ALA A 464 12.46 -17.74 18.28
CA ALA A 464 11.69 -18.81 17.65
C ALA A 464 10.20 -18.47 17.53
N CYS A 465 9.58 -18.90 16.42
CA CYS A 465 8.12 -18.84 16.26
C CYS A 465 7.43 -19.88 17.14
N ARG A 466 6.29 -19.52 17.74
CA ARG A 466 5.62 -20.34 18.76
C ARG A 466 4.13 -20.46 18.52
N LEU A 467 3.55 -21.47 19.11
CA LEU A 467 2.11 -21.61 19.31
C LEU A 467 1.74 -21.11 20.71
N THR A 468 0.50 -20.73 20.93
CA THR A 468 0.05 -20.10 22.17
C THR A 468 -0.06 -21.10 23.31
N THR A 469 -0.68 -22.25 23.07
CA THR A 469 -0.94 -23.29 24.09
C THR A 469 -0.44 -24.67 23.70
N LEU A 470 -0.29 -24.95 22.40
CA LEU A 470 0.13 -26.28 21.91
C LEU A 470 1.61 -26.55 22.22
N THR A 471 1.86 -27.70 22.88
CA THR A 471 3.20 -28.23 23.16
C THR A 471 3.49 -29.54 22.45
N ALA A 472 2.57 -30.00 21.60
CA ALA A 472 2.72 -31.14 20.72
C ALA A 472 1.72 -31.04 19.55
N GLY A 473 2.09 -31.57 18.40
CA GLY A 473 1.20 -31.57 17.23
C GLY A 473 1.97 -31.47 15.91
N THR A 474 1.21 -31.38 14.85
CA THR A 474 1.72 -31.15 13.48
C THR A 474 1.49 -29.71 13.03
N ILE A 475 2.32 -29.22 12.11
CA ILE A 475 2.12 -27.90 11.49
C ILE A 475 1.74 -28.08 10.03
N ARG A 476 0.75 -27.33 9.62
CA ARG A 476 0.24 -27.36 8.25
C ARG A 476 -0.06 -25.94 7.75
#